data_e218103bae5c84f5fd3009399f6839bd
#
_entry.id   e218103bae5c84f5fd3009399f6839bd
#
_cell.length_a   1.000
_cell.length_b   1.000
_cell.length_c   1.000
_cell.angle_alpha   90.00
_cell.angle_beta   90.00
_cell.angle_gamma   90.00
#
_symmetry.space_group_name_H-M   'P 1'
#
loop_
_entity.id
_entity.type
_entity.pdbx_description
1 polymer ?
#
loop_
_entity_poly.entity_id
_entity_poly.type
_entity_poly.pdbx_seq_one_letter_code
_entity_poly.pdbx_strand_id
1 'polypeptide(L)'
;MIKGAIVLLLACLVLTVAGCGKEEAKTIKIGVIGPMSYIMGEHHWFGAQLAAEEINKAGGIKVGNDTYQIELVQVDSNELFSVTDAQSAAERAITVEGVSFLMGGIRSEAVAAMQEIAMDNKVIFFGCGASDVALCTKVTQNYERYKYWFRVTPVNGTYLAGVGFQLLHMAAQEIRSELGIMQPKVAILAEKNVFGDTMVAAANAQIPKMGMTVVGVWQPSPNATDLTAELSAIEAAGAHIIFTALSGPAGIPYAAKWGELQVPAASVGINVQAQDDGFWTATGGKGNYEMTMNIYARDVEITTKTKPFVDAFIAEKGVVPTYNAGTYDTVYILKGAIERAGSLDSDAVVVELEKTDYVGTPGKIVFDQTHDVKWGPGFVTAIGVQWQDGKLVGVWPPADGSWKTVVYKGIVDYKLPPWVIAKWKP
;
A
#
# COMPACT_ATOMS: atom_id res chain seq x y z
N MET A 1 -57.34 62.78 -54.45
CA MET A 1 -57.39 61.52 -53.76
C MET A 1 -56.13 60.73 -54.15
N ILE A 2 -55.09 60.80 -53.33
CA ILE A 2 -53.82 60.21 -53.61
C ILE A 2 -53.53 59.24 -52.42
N LYS A 3 -53.44 57.96 -52.73
CA LYS A 3 -53.13 56.90 -51.76
C LYS A 3 -51.61 56.83 -51.63
N GLY A 4 -51.10 57.13 -50.42
CA GLY A 4 -49.69 56.87 -50.08
C GLY A 4 -49.48 55.46 -49.63
N ALA A 5 -48.54 54.79 -50.26
CA ALA A 5 -48.08 53.48 -49.87
C ALA A 5 -46.87 53.61 -48.94
N ILE A 6 -46.98 53.06 -47.72
CA ILE A 6 -45.91 52.99 -46.76
C ILE A 6 -45.19 51.66 -47.01
N VAL A 7 -43.90 51.68 -47.39
CA VAL A 7 -43.04 50.55 -47.51
C VAL A 7 -42.37 50.33 -46.16
N LEU A 8 -42.69 49.23 -45.50
CA LEU A 8 -42.03 48.79 -44.27
C LEU A 8 -40.79 48.00 -44.64
N LEU A 9 -39.61 48.57 -44.37
CA LEU A 9 -38.32 47.77 -44.43
C LEU A 9 -38.16 46.93 -43.18
N LEU A 10 -38.32 45.63 -43.31
CA LEU A 10 -37.92 44.65 -42.24
C LEU A 10 -36.42 44.46 -42.31
N ALA A 11 -35.69 45.06 -41.36
CA ALA A 11 -34.26 44.68 -41.12
C ALA A 11 -34.18 43.35 -40.37
N CYS A 12 -33.82 42.26 -41.04
CA CYS A 12 -33.47 41.00 -40.40
C CYS A 12 -32.14 41.14 -39.67
N LEU A 13 -32.19 41.28 -38.35
CA LEU A 13 -31.02 41.19 -37.47
C LEU A 13 -30.68 39.71 -37.32
N VAL A 14 -29.66 39.22 -38.04
CA VAL A 14 -29.12 37.88 -37.86
C VAL A 14 -28.26 37.93 -36.60
N LEU A 15 -28.80 37.50 -35.45
CA LEU A 15 -28.03 37.18 -34.25
C LEU A 15 -27.25 35.89 -34.54
N THR A 16 -25.98 36.02 -34.86
CA THR A 16 -25.02 34.89 -34.76
C THR A 16 -24.85 34.58 -33.29
N VAL A 17 -25.58 33.56 -32.80
CA VAL A 17 -25.27 32.88 -31.53
C VAL A 17 -23.94 32.16 -31.75
N ALA A 18 -22.84 32.76 -31.31
CA ALA A 18 -21.60 32.06 -31.13
C ALA A 18 -21.86 31.00 -30.04
N GLY A 19 -22.23 29.80 -30.47
CA GLY A 19 -22.28 28.65 -29.60
C GLY A 19 -20.87 28.39 -29.08
N CYS A 20 -20.60 28.79 -27.84
CA CYS A 20 -19.44 28.30 -27.07
C CYS A 20 -19.71 26.82 -26.82
N GLY A 21 -19.40 25.99 -27.81
CA GLY A 21 -19.30 24.55 -27.58
C GLY A 21 -18.26 24.37 -26.50
N LYS A 22 -18.68 23.93 -25.32
CA LYS A 22 -17.71 23.38 -24.34
C LYS A 22 -17.03 22.26 -25.09
N GLU A 23 -15.77 22.47 -25.47
CA GLU A 23 -14.90 21.40 -25.91
C GLU A 23 -14.94 20.34 -24.81
N GLU A 24 -15.37 19.12 -25.11
CA GLU A 24 -15.38 18.04 -24.13
C GLU A 24 -13.95 17.89 -23.64
N ALA A 25 -13.77 17.97 -22.31
CA ALA A 25 -12.46 17.85 -21.72
C ALA A 25 -11.88 16.48 -22.08
N LYS A 26 -10.70 16.46 -22.71
CA LYS A 26 -9.96 15.23 -22.97
C LYS A 26 -9.71 14.51 -21.65
N THR A 27 -9.86 13.19 -21.61
CA THR A 27 -9.68 12.39 -20.40
C THR A 27 -8.59 11.34 -20.56
N ILE A 28 -7.91 11.04 -19.46
CA ILE A 28 -7.01 9.90 -19.31
C ILE A 28 -7.70 8.93 -18.34
N LYS A 29 -8.05 7.74 -18.81
CA LYS A 29 -8.63 6.71 -17.97
C LYS A 29 -7.55 5.93 -17.25
N ILE A 30 -7.64 5.88 -15.91
CA ILE A 30 -6.74 5.13 -15.05
C ILE A 30 -7.54 4.09 -14.28
N GLY A 31 -7.26 2.81 -14.50
CA GLY A 31 -7.85 1.73 -13.74
C GLY A 31 -7.20 1.57 -12.36
N VAL A 32 -8.01 1.62 -11.31
CA VAL A 32 -7.57 1.31 -9.95
C VAL A 32 -8.11 -0.07 -9.60
N ILE A 33 -7.22 -1.07 -9.56
CA ILE A 33 -7.59 -2.48 -9.40
C ILE A 33 -7.21 -3.00 -8.01
N GLY A 34 -8.12 -3.74 -7.39
CA GLY A 34 -7.89 -4.35 -6.08
C GLY A 34 -9.13 -5.04 -5.54
N PRO A 35 -9.05 -5.68 -4.36
CA PRO A 35 -10.21 -6.29 -3.70
C PRO A 35 -11.07 -5.20 -3.05
N MET A 36 -11.95 -4.57 -3.83
CA MET A 36 -12.65 -3.32 -3.49
C MET A 36 -13.58 -3.41 -2.27
N SER A 37 -13.96 -4.62 -1.85
CA SER A 37 -14.73 -4.85 -0.62
C SER A 37 -13.86 -4.97 0.65
N TYR A 38 -12.56 -4.74 0.53
CA TYR A 38 -11.58 -4.85 1.62
C TYR A 38 -10.73 -3.59 1.69
N ILE A 39 -10.22 -3.30 2.89
CA ILE A 39 -9.39 -2.14 3.20
C ILE A 39 -8.28 -1.90 2.14
N MET A 40 -7.67 -2.95 1.61
CA MET A 40 -6.60 -2.84 0.64
C MET A 40 -7.08 -2.19 -0.67
N GLY A 41 -8.18 -2.68 -1.22
CA GLY A 41 -8.79 -2.13 -2.44
C GLY A 41 -9.39 -0.75 -2.21
N GLU A 42 -10.09 -0.56 -1.08
CA GLU A 42 -10.64 0.73 -0.70
C GLU A 42 -9.54 1.81 -0.62
N HIS A 43 -8.39 1.49 0.01
CA HIS A 43 -7.29 2.43 0.13
C HIS A 43 -6.55 2.66 -1.19
N HIS A 44 -6.45 1.66 -2.09
CA HIS A 44 -6.02 1.90 -3.47
C HIS A 44 -6.90 2.95 -4.15
N TRP A 45 -8.22 2.77 -4.05
CA TRP A 45 -9.18 3.69 -4.66
C TRP A 45 -9.09 5.09 -4.07
N PHE A 46 -9.11 5.22 -2.74
CA PHE A 46 -9.14 6.52 -2.07
C PHE A 46 -7.85 7.32 -2.24
N GLY A 47 -6.69 6.66 -2.24
CA GLY A 47 -5.43 7.33 -2.52
C GLY A 47 -5.39 7.90 -3.94
N ALA A 48 -5.81 7.11 -4.94
CA ALA A 48 -5.88 7.56 -6.33
C ALA A 48 -6.91 8.68 -6.52
N GLN A 49 -8.09 8.55 -5.88
CA GLN A 49 -9.17 9.54 -5.95
C GLN A 49 -8.70 10.90 -5.44
N LEU A 50 -8.09 10.95 -4.26
CA LEU A 50 -7.59 12.20 -3.68
C LEU A 50 -6.59 12.89 -4.61
N ALA A 51 -5.62 12.15 -5.15
CA ALA A 51 -4.66 12.70 -6.10
C ALA A 51 -5.30 13.18 -7.42
N ALA A 52 -6.24 12.40 -7.97
CA ALA A 52 -6.92 12.75 -9.21
C ALA A 52 -7.77 14.02 -9.04
N GLU A 53 -8.47 14.17 -7.91
CA GLU A 53 -9.26 15.37 -7.60
C GLU A 53 -8.37 16.62 -7.47
N GLU A 54 -7.24 16.50 -6.74
CA GLU A 54 -6.27 17.60 -6.59
C GLU A 54 -5.69 18.02 -7.95
N ILE A 55 -5.29 17.06 -8.78
CA ILE A 55 -4.71 17.31 -10.11
C ILE A 55 -5.75 17.91 -11.05
N ASN A 56 -6.95 17.37 -11.09
CA ASN A 56 -8.04 17.87 -11.93
C ASN A 56 -8.43 19.30 -11.53
N LYS A 57 -8.52 19.57 -10.22
CA LYS A 57 -8.77 20.93 -9.69
C LYS A 57 -7.65 21.90 -10.03
N ALA A 58 -6.41 21.43 -10.11
CA ALA A 58 -5.26 22.24 -10.52
C ALA A 58 -5.15 22.44 -12.06
N GLY A 59 -6.09 21.89 -12.84
CA GLY A 59 -6.15 22.06 -14.28
C GLY A 59 -5.85 20.79 -15.09
N GLY A 60 -5.54 19.65 -14.45
CA GLY A 60 -5.31 18.37 -15.11
C GLY A 60 -3.85 18.10 -15.47
N ILE A 61 -3.63 17.23 -16.45
CA ILE A 61 -2.31 16.77 -16.93
C ILE A 61 -2.03 17.38 -18.31
N LYS A 62 -0.85 17.97 -18.50
CA LYS A 62 -0.42 18.49 -19.79
C LYS A 62 0.19 17.38 -20.64
N VAL A 63 -0.29 17.24 -21.88
CA VAL A 63 0.23 16.30 -22.87
C VAL A 63 0.53 17.09 -24.16
N GLY A 64 1.76 17.47 -24.34
CA GLY A 64 2.12 18.41 -25.39
C GLY A 64 1.41 19.76 -25.23
N ASN A 65 0.58 20.12 -26.19
CA ASN A 65 -0.22 21.36 -26.16
C ASN A 65 -1.63 21.17 -25.55
N ASP A 66 -2.02 19.94 -25.27
CA ASP A 66 -3.34 19.59 -24.76
C ASP A 66 -3.34 19.43 -23.24
N THR A 67 -4.53 19.56 -22.64
CA THR A 67 -4.76 19.29 -21.22
C THR A 67 -5.81 18.20 -21.07
N TYR A 68 -5.55 17.26 -20.19
CA TYR A 68 -6.41 16.12 -19.94
C TYR A 68 -6.84 16.10 -18.47
N GLN A 69 -8.10 15.72 -18.23
CA GLN A 69 -8.59 15.40 -16.89
C GLN A 69 -8.37 13.90 -16.62
N ILE A 70 -8.16 13.56 -15.36
CA ILE A 70 -8.08 12.15 -14.93
C ILE A 70 -9.49 11.63 -14.71
N GLU A 71 -9.82 10.51 -15.33
CA GLU A 71 -10.99 9.70 -15.07
C GLU A 71 -10.55 8.38 -14.43
N LEU A 72 -10.98 8.12 -13.18
CA LEU A 72 -10.68 6.87 -12.51
C LEU A 72 -11.74 5.82 -12.78
N VAL A 73 -11.30 4.59 -13.07
CA VAL A 73 -12.14 3.41 -13.25
C VAL A 73 -11.86 2.46 -12.07
N GLN A 74 -12.88 2.24 -11.24
CA GLN A 74 -12.77 1.29 -10.12
C GLN A 74 -12.93 -0.14 -10.64
N VAL A 75 -11.95 -1.01 -10.34
CA VAL A 75 -11.90 -2.38 -10.83
C VAL A 75 -11.80 -3.34 -9.65
N ASP A 76 -12.91 -4.00 -9.31
CA ASP A 76 -12.89 -5.07 -8.31
C ASP A 76 -12.28 -6.34 -8.92
N SER A 77 -11.17 -6.77 -8.34
CA SER A 77 -10.39 -7.92 -8.81
C SER A 77 -10.78 -9.25 -8.19
N ASN A 78 -11.49 -9.26 -7.05
CA ASN A 78 -11.74 -10.46 -6.25
C ASN A 78 -10.47 -11.31 -5.96
N GLU A 79 -9.29 -10.69 -6.03
CA GLU A 79 -7.98 -11.36 -6.04
C GLU A 79 -7.63 -12.13 -4.77
N LEU A 80 -8.25 -11.81 -3.64
CA LEU A 80 -8.03 -12.54 -2.38
C LEU A 80 -8.52 -14.00 -2.49
N PHE A 81 -9.52 -14.26 -3.34
CA PHE A 81 -10.17 -15.55 -3.48
C PHE A 81 -9.89 -16.24 -4.81
N SER A 82 -9.70 -15.48 -5.90
CA SER A 82 -9.61 -16.03 -7.26
C SER A 82 -8.57 -15.29 -8.10
N VAL A 83 -7.53 -15.98 -8.52
CA VAL A 83 -6.54 -15.47 -9.49
C VAL A 83 -7.19 -15.26 -10.86
N THR A 84 -8.09 -16.17 -11.28
CA THR A 84 -8.79 -16.08 -12.56
C THR A 84 -9.70 -14.86 -12.65
N ASP A 85 -10.40 -14.53 -11.54
CA ASP A 85 -11.26 -13.34 -11.51
C ASP A 85 -10.42 -12.06 -11.62
N ALA A 86 -9.28 -12.02 -10.95
CA ALA A 86 -8.35 -10.90 -11.03
C ALA A 86 -7.81 -10.71 -12.45
N GLN A 87 -7.41 -11.79 -13.12
CA GLN A 87 -6.98 -11.77 -14.51
C GLN A 87 -8.08 -11.23 -15.43
N SER A 88 -9.30 -11.74 -15.30
CA SER A 88 -10.47 -11.31 -16.11
C SER A 88 -10.83 -9.84 -15.83
N ALA A 89 -10.67 -9.37 -14.59
CA ALA A 89 -10.93 -7.98 -14.23
C ALA A 89 -9.92 -7.04 -14.90
N ALA A 90 -8.63 -7.39 -14.90
CA ALA A 90 -7.58 -6.62 -15.58
C ALA A 90 -7.82 -6.59 -17.11
N GLU A 91 -8.15 -7.72 -17.71
CA GLU A 91 -8.45 -7.80 -19.13
C GLU A 91 -9.66 -6.94 -19.51
N ARG A 92 -10.75 -6.99 -18.74
CA ARG A 92 -11.93 -6.15 -18.96
C ARG A 92 -11.60 -4.67 -18.80
N ALA A 93 -10.85 -4.28 -17.77
CA ALA A 93 -10.46 -2.89 -17.56
C ALA A 93 -9.70 -2.33 -18.77
N ILE A 94 -8.80 -3.10 -19.35
CA ILE A 94 -7.99 -2.70 -20.50
C ILE A 94 -8.78 -2.72 -21.80
N THR A 95 -9.47 -3.83 -22.09
CA THR A 95 -10.05 -4.07 -23.41
C THR A 95 -11.47 -3.55 -23.58
N VAL A 96 -12.23 -3.40 -22.48
CA VAL A 96 -13.63 -2.98 -22.51
C VAL A 96 -13.79 -1.56 -21.96
N GLU A 97 -13.24 -1.29 -20.75
CA GLU A 97 -13.31 0.05 -20.12
C GLU A 97 -12.33 1.04 -20.77
N GLY A 98 -11.30 0.54 -21.46
CA GLY A 98 -10.34 1.35 -22.19
C GLY A 98 -9.40 2.15 -21.29
N VAL A 99 -8.97 1.59 -20.16
CA VAL A 99 -7.99 2.25 -19.29
C VAL A 99 -6.64 2.32 -19.99
N SER A 100 -5.98 3.47 -19.91
CA SER A 100 -4.64 3.69 -20.49
C SER A 100 -3.53 3.27 -19.53
N PHE A 101 -3.81 3.29 -18.22
CA PHE A 101 -2.89 2.94 -17.14
C PHE A 101 -3.62 2.12 -16.09
N LEU A 102 -2.90 1.24 -15.39
CA LEU A 102 -3.43 0.40 -14.32
C LEU A 102 -2.60 0.59 -13.06
N MET A 103 -3.23 0.62 -11.88
CA MET A 103 -2.53 0.69 -10.60
C MET A 103 -3.27 -0.08 -9.51
N GLY A 104 -2.54 -0.67 -8.57
CA GLY A 104 -3.11 -1.44 -7.46
C GLY A 104 -2.57 -2.86 -7.36
N GLY A 105 -3.45 -3.78 -6.96
CA GLY A 105 -3.16 -5.19 -6.77
C GLY A 105 -2.41 -5.51 -5.48
N ILE A 106 -2.80 -6.60 -4.79
CA ILE A 106 -2.21 -6.99 -3.49
C ILE A 106 -1.71 -8.43 -3.44
N ARG A 107 -2.52 -9.41 -3.83
CA ARG A 107 -2.12 -10.81 -3.79
C ARG A 107 -1.14 -11.12 -4.92
N SER A 108 0.10 -11.51 -4.54
CA SER A 108 1.21 -11.63 -5.50
C SER A 108 0.92 -12.54 -6.70
N GLU A 109 0.25 -13.68 -6.48
CA GLU A 109 -0.10 -14.61 -7.58
C GLU A 109 -1.12 -14.00 -8.54
N ALA A 110 -2.08 -13.25 -8.01
CA ALA A 110 -3.08 -12.58 -8.82
C ALA A 110 -2.46 -11.41 -9.59
N VAL A 111 -1.60 -10.62 -8.94
CA VAL A 111 -0.88 -9.53 -9.58
C VAL A 111 0.04 -10.06 -10.68
N ALA A 112 0.67 -11.23 -10.50
CA ALA A 112 1.47 -11.85 -11.55
C ALA A 112 0.64 -12.21 -12.78
N ALA A 113 -0.62 -12.68 -12.62
CA ALA A 113 -1.53 -12.96 -13.71
C ALA A 113 -2.04 -11.66 -14.37
N MET A 114 -2.40 -10.64 -13.59
CA MET A 114 -2.80 -9.32 -14.10
C MET A 114 -1.65 -8.63 -14.85
N GLN A 115 -0.41 -8.80 -14.38
CA GLN A 115 0.79 -8.28 -15.04
C GLN A 115 0.92 -8.81 -16.46
N GLU A 116 0.72 -10.11 -16.69
CA GLU A 116 0.80 -10.68 -18.05
C GLU A 116 -0.20 -10.00 -19.00
N ILE A 117 -1.44 -9.78 -18.54
CA ILE A 117 -2.46 -9.10 -19.36
C ILE A 117 -2.05 -7.65 -19.68
N ALA A 118 -1.54 -6.90 -18.67
CA ALA A 118 -1.10 -5.54 -18.88
C ALA A 118 0.09 -5.47 -19.88
N MET A 119 1.06 -6.39 -19.75
CA MET A 119 2.25 -6.45 -20.63
C MET A 119 1.85 -6.80 -22.07
N ASP A 120 0.94 -7.76 -22.28
CA ASP A 120 0.44 -8.14 -23.61
C ASP A 120 -0.24 -6.96 -24.34
N ASN A 121 -0.84 -6.06 -23.58
CA ASN A 121 -1.52 -4.87 -24.08
C ASN A 121 -0.66 -3.59 -24.02
N LYS A 122 0.60 -3.68 -23.58
CA LYS A 122 1.52 -2.54 -23.37
C LYS A 122 0.92 -1.45 -22.46
N VAL A 123 0.12 -1.84 -21.50
CA VAL A 123 -0.43 -0.94 -20.49
C VAL A 123 0.52 -0.85 -19.31
N ILE A 124 0.91 0.36 -18.94
CA ILE A 124 1.75 0.57 -17.75
C ILE A 124 0.95 0.20 -16.52
N PHE A 125 1.48 -0.75 -15.74
CA PHE A 125 0.88 -1.24 -14.51
C PHE A 125 1.75 -0.93 -13.29
N PHE A 126 1.23 -0.12 -12.38
CA PHE A 126 1.88 0.21 -11.11
C PHE A 126 1.40 -0.72 -10.01
N GLY A 127 2.29 -1.57 -9.50
CA GLY A 127 2.02 -2.38 -8.31
C GLY A 127 2.00 -1.53 -7.06
N CYS A 128 0.86 -1.55 -6.34
CA CYS A 128 0.67 -0.77 -5.12
C CYS A 128 0.30 -1.64 -3.90
N GLY A 129 0.62 -2.94 -3.94
CA GLY A 129 0.28 -3.86 -2.85
C GLY A 129 1.10 -5.14 -2.84
N ALA A 130 1.35 -5.74 -4.00
CA ALA A 130 2.08 -7.00 -4.11
C ALA A 130 3.59 -6.82 -3.90
N SER A 131 4.18 -7.70 -3.08
CA SER A 131 5.59 -7.61 -2.69
C SER A 131 6.51 -8.67 -3.33
N ASP A 132 5.99 -9.59 -4.15
CA ASP A 132 6.82 -10.63 -4.76
C ASP A 132 7.94 -10.01 -5.62
N VAL A 133 9.17 -10.41 -5.34
CA VAL A 133 10.40 -9.96 -6.04
C VAL A 133 10.33 -10.33 -7.53
N ALA A 134 9.71 -11.47 -7.86
CA ALA A 134 9.63 -11.97 -9.23
C ALA A 134 8.92 -10.98 -10.17
N LEU A 135 7.95 -10.19 -9.68
CA LEU A 135 7.24 -9.20 -10.48
C LEU A 135 8.17 -8.16 -11.11
N CYS A 136 9.17 -7.72 -10.37
CA CYS A 136 10.17 -6.75 -10.84
C CYS A 136 11.36 -7.42 -11.55
N THR A 137 11.77 -8.63 -11.12
CA THR A 137 12.89 -9.35 -11.74
C THR A 137 12.63 -9.66 -13.22
N LYS A 138 11.37 -9.89 -13.61
CA LYS A 138 10.97 -10.08 -15.02
C LYS A 138 11.40 -8.90 -15.92
N VAL A 139 11.45 -7.67 -15.40
CA VAL A 139 11.86 -6.48 -16.17
C VAL A 139 13.28 -6.66 -16.72
N THR A 140 14.24 -7.06 -15.88
CA THR A 140 15.62 -7.31 -16.33
C THR A 140 15.80 -8.60 -17.13
N GLN A 141 14.92 -9.59 -16.92
CA GLN A 141 14.96 -10.85 -17.67
C GLN A 141 14.44 -10.70 -19.10
N ASN A 142 13.43 -9.85 -19.32
CA ASN A 142 12.85 -9.56 -20.63
C ASN A 142 12.29 -8.13 -20.64
N TYR A 143 13.19 -7.16 -20.79
CA TYR A 143 12.87 -5.74 -20.73
C TYR A 143 11.78 -5.34 -21.73
N GLU A 144 11.87 -5.75 -22.99
CA GLU A 144 10.92 -5.34 -24.03
C GLU A 144 9.48 -5.73 -23.71
N ARG A 145 9.28 -6.85 -23.00
CA ARG A 145 7.95 -7.29 -22.57
C ARG A 145 7.53 -6.61 -21.27
N TYR A 146 8.41 -6.55 -20.26
CA TYR A 146 8.03 -6.19 -18.90
C TYR A 146 8.35 -4.74 -18.52
N LYS A 147 8.88 -3.90 -19.40
CA LYS A 147 9.21 -2.50 -19.15
C LYS A 147 8.02 -1.62 -18.70
N TYR A 148 6.80 -2.09 -18.89
CA TYR A 148 5.57 -1.41 -18.49
C TYR A 148 5.15 -1.71 -17.04
N TRP A 149 5.90 -2.51 -16.30
CA TRP A 149 5.69 -2.78 -14.89
C TRP A 149 6.55 -1.88 -14.01
N PHE A 150 5.95 -1.27 -12.97
CA PHE A 150 6.65 -0.52 -11.92
C PHE A 150 6.05 -0.85 -10.56
N ARG A 151 6.87 -1.06 -9.51
CA ARG A 151 6.37 -1.15 -8.15
C ARG A 151 6.59 0.17 -7.43
N VAL A 152 5.52 0.75 -6.87
CA VAL A 152 5.58 1.99 -6.10
C VAL A 152 5.49 1.69 -4.60
N THR A 153 4.60 0.78 -4.19
CA THR A 153 4.36 0.42 -2.79
C THR A 153 3.77 -1.00 -2.68
N PRO A 154 4.01 -1.74 -1.57
CA PRO A 154 5.08 -1.51 -0.60
C PRO A 154 6.45 -1.80 -1.25
N VAL A 155 7.52 -1.78 -0.44
CA VAL A 155 8.82 -2.33 -0.87
C VAL A 155 8.73 -3.83 -1.13
N ASN A 156 9.66 -4.39 -1.91
CA ASN A 156 9.62 -5.82 -2.24
C ASN A 156 9.74 -6.73 -1.02
N GLY A 157 9.41 -8.02 -1.19
CA GLY A 157 9.37 -9.02 -0.12
C GLY A 157 10.68 -9.15 0.66
N THR A 158 11.84 -8.95 0.02
CA THR A 158 13.14 -8.97 0.70
C THR A 158 13.27 -7.80 1.68
N TYR A 159 12.93 -6.59 1.24
CA TYR A 159 12.99 -5.40 2.09
C TYR A 159 11.86 -5.39 3.12
N LEU A 160 10.69 -5.91 2.75
CA LEU A 160 9.55 -6.07 3.65
C LEU A 160 9.90 -7.01 4.82
N ALA A 161 10.53 -8.15 4.52
CA ALA A 161 11.09 -9.03 5.54
C ALA A 161 12.14 -8.31 6.39
N GLY A 162 13.00 -7.51 5.76
CA GLY A 162 13.98 -6.66 6.44
C GLY A 162 13.35 -5.70 7.44
N VAL A 163 12.27 -5.03 7.10
CA VAL A 163 11.49 -4.18 8.03
C VAL A 163 10.93 -5.04 9.17
N GLY A 164 10.27 -6.17 8.85
CA GLY A 164 9.75 -7.09 9.87
C GLY A 164 10.83 -7.55 10.86
N PHE A 165 12.05 -7.80 10.39
CA PHE A 165 13.17 -8.18 11.28
C PHE A 165 13.68 -7.00 12.13
N GLN A 166 13.57 -5.75 11.66
CA GLN A 166 13.88 -4.60 12.52
C GLN A 166 12.85 -4.45 13.65
N LEU A 167 11.56 -4.64 13.34
CA LEU A 167 10.49 -4.63 14.34
C LEU A 167 10.68 -5.78 15.36
N LEU A 168 10.99 -6.97 14.86
CA LEU A 168 11.30 -8.13 15.69
C LEU A 168 12.52 -7.89 16.59
N HIS A 169 13.57 -7.24 16.05
CA HIS A 169 14.75 -6.86 16.81
C HIS A 169 14.40 -5.92 17.96
N MET A 170 13.61 -4.89 17.69
CA MET A 170 13.16 -3.93 18.70
C MET A 170 12.37 -4.61 19.82
N ALA A 171 11.40 -5.46 19.50
CA ALA A 171 10.64 -6.22 20.49
C ALA A 171 11.53 -7.19 21.31
N ALA A 172 12.49 -7.82 20.65
CA ALA A 172 13.45 -8.71 21.32
C ALA A 172 14.39 -7.94 22.26
N GLN A 173 14.78 -6.71 21.92
CA GLN A 173 15.58 -5.85 22.82
C GLN A 173 14.77 -5.49 24.06
N GLU A 174 13.48 -5.13 23.89
CA GLU A 174 12.61 -4.82 25.03
C GLU A 174 12.43 -6.03 25.95
N ILE A 175 12.26 -7.25 25.39
CA ILE A 175 12.18 -8.48 26.18
C ILE A 175 13.49 -8.75 26.94
N ARG A 176 14.64 -8.49 26.31
CA ARG A 176 15.95 -8.64 26.99
C ARG A 176 16.11 -7.67 28.14
N SER A 177 15.76 -6.39 27.93
CA SER A 177 15.92 -5.33 28.93
C SER A 177 14.93 -5.43 30.08
N GLU A 178 13.65 -5.62 29.79
CA GLU A 178 12.57 -5.63 30.78
C GLU A 178 12.40 -6.96 31.52
N LEU A 179 12.65 -8.09 30.82
CA LEU A 179 12.37 -9.42 31.35
C LEU A 179 13.63 -10.28 31.62
N GLY A 180 14.82 -9.79 31.25
CA GLY A 180 16.06 -10.52 31.42
C GLY A 180 16.21 -11.77 30.55
N ILE A 181 15.35 -11.95 29.53
CA ILE A 181 15.36 -13.11 28.64
C ILE A 181 16.34 -12.87 27.50
N MET A 182 17.57 -13.32 27.64
CA MET A 182 18.64 -13.04 26.68
C MET A 182 18.47 -13.73 25.33
N GLN A 183 17.77 -14.86 25.26
CA GLN A 183 17.51 -15.61 24.04
C GLN A 183 16.00 -15.80 23.84
N PRO A 184 15.28 -14.78 23.34
CA PRO A 184 13.83 -14.88 23.12
C PRO A 184 13.46 -16.03 22.18
N LYS A 185 12.35 -16.70 22.49
CA LYS A 185 11.72 -17.73 21.67
C LYS A 185 10.68 -17.09 20.75
N VAL A 186 10.74 -17.43 19.46
CA VAL A 186 9.88 -16.84 18.43
C VAL A 186 9.03 -17.92 17.77
N ALA A 187 7.72 -17.75 17.79
CA ALA A 187 6.78 -18.48 16.94
C ALA A 187 6.62 -17.73 15.62
N ILE A 188 6.63 -18.41 14.49
CA ILE A 188 6.34 -17.83 13.18
C ILE A 188 4.89 -18.15 12.85
N LEU A 189 4.06 -17.13 12.64
CA LEU A 189 2.66 -17.25 12.22
C LEU A 189 2.48 -16.53 10.89
N ALA A 190 2.40 -17.29 9.80
CA ALA A 190 2.32 -16.75 8.45
C ALA A 190 1.20 -17.41 7.64
N GLU A 191 0.49 -16.66 6.82
CA GLU A 191 -0.55 -17.20 5.95
C GLU A 191 -0.01 -18.24 4.97
N LYS A 192 -0.82 -19.24 4.62
CA LYS A 192 -0.49 -20.23 3.61
C LYS A 192 -0.75 -19.67 2.20
N ASN A 193 0.21 -18.88 1.71
CA ASN A 193 0.28 -18.32 0.36
C ASN A 193 1.73 -17.99 0.01
N VAL A 194 2.01 -17.50 -1.21
CA VAL A 194 3.38 -17.19 -1.68
C VAL A 194 4.06 -16.16 -0.77
N PHE A 195 3.35 -15.14 -0.32
CA PHE A 195 3.88 -14.13 0.60
C PHE A 195 4.29 -14.78 1.94
N GLY A 196 3.39 -15.54 2.56
CA GLY A 196 3.66 -16.21 3.84
C GLY A 196 4.78 -17.23 3.74
N ASP A 197 4.84 -18.05 2.68
CA ASP A 197 5.90 -19.03 2.46
C ASP A 197 7.27 -18.33 2.31
N THR A 198 7.33 -17.20 1.61
CA THR A 198 8.54 -16.37 1.48
C THR A 198 8.98 -15.82 2.84
N MET A 199 8.05 -15.32 3.65
CA MET A 199 8.33 -14.78 4.98
C MET A 199 8.80 -15.88 5.95
N VAL A 200 8.21 -17.07 5.91
CA VAL A 200 8.63 -18.24 6.70
C VAL A 200 10.07 -18.64 6.36
N ALA A 201 10.40 -18.72 5.08
CA ALA A 201 11.77 -19.06 4.65
C ALA A 201 12.77 -18.01 5.14
N ALA A 202 12.49 -16.74 4.99
CA ALA A 202 13.33 -15.64 5.47
C ALA A 202 13.47 -15.64 6.99
N ALA A 203 12.38 -15.85 7.73
CA ALA A 203 12.36 -15.87 9.19
C ALA A 203 13.18 -17.04 9.76
N ASN A 204 13.01 -18.26 9.24
CA ASN A 204 13.82 -19.42 9.65
C ASN A 204 15.32 -19.21 9.42
N ALA A 205 15.69 -18.51 8.34
CA ALA A 205 17.09 -18.23 8.04
C ALA A 205 17.69 -17.11 8.90
N GLN A 206 16.88 -16.11 9.28
CA GLN A 206 17.39 -14.87 9.91
C GLN A 206 17.25 -14.85 11.43
N ILE A 207 16.15 -15.35 12.01
CA ILE A 207 15.86 -15.29 13.46
C ILE A 207 17.00 -15.89 14.31
N PRO A 208 17.56 -17.06 13.96
CA PRO A 208 18.69 -17.63 14.73
C PRO A 208 19.93 -16.72 14.72
N LYS A 209 20.21 -16.04 13.60
CA LYS A 209 21.35 -15.11 13.48
C LYS A 209 21.18 -13.84 14.33
N MET A 210 19.95 -13.54 14.75
CA MET A 210 19.64 -12.43 15.65
C MET A 210 19.69 -12.82 17.14
N GLY A 211 20.17 -14.03 17.46
CA GLY A 211 20.27 -14.53 18.84
C GLY A 211 18.91 -14.90 19.45
N MET A 212 17.99 -15.39 18.64
CA MET A 212 16.67 -15.87 19.05
C MET A 212 16.46 -17.31 18.59
N THR A 213 15.48 -18.01 19.17
CA THR A 213 15.17 -19.41 18.83
C THR A 213 13.78 -19.50 18.20
N VAL A 214 13.66 -20.09 17.01
CA VAL A 214 12.37 -20.44 16.42
C VAL A 214 11.82 -21.68 17.13
N VAL A 215 10.60 -21.58 17.70
CA VAL A 215 9.96 -22.68 18.42
C VAL A 215 8.89 -23.39 17.59
N GLY A 216 8.49 -22.85 16.47
CA GLY A 216 7.57 -23.48 15.54
C GLY A 216 7.11 -22.52 14.45
N VAL A 217 6.43 -23.10 13.44
CA VAL A 217 5.82 -22.39 12.31
C VAL A 217 4.37 -22.83 12.21
N TRP A 218 3.48 -21.87 12.16
CA TRP A 218 2.03 -22.07 11.98
C TRP A 218 1.59 -21.32 10.73
N GLN A 219 0.89 -22.01 9.83
CA GLN A 219 0.45 -21.44 8.57
C GLN A 219 -1.07 -21.60 8.36
N PRO A 220 -1.88 -20.73 9.00
CA PRO A 220 -3.32 -20.74 8.79
C PRO A 220 -3.68 -20.32 7.36
N SER A 221 -4.93 -20.62 6.95
CA SER A 221 -5.51 -20.05 5.73
C SER A 221 -5.59 -18.52 5.84
N PRO A 222 -5.36 -17.78 4.73
CA PRO A 222 -5.58 -16.33 4.69
C PRO A 222 -6.99 -15.88 5.11
N ASN A 223 -7.96 -16.79 4.99
CA ASN A 223 -9.37 -16.58 5.33
C ASN A 223 -9.79 -17.29 6.64
N ALA A 224 -8.84 -17.68 7.48
CA ALA A 224 -9.15 -18.32 8.76
C ALA A 224 -9.97 -17.34 9.64
N THR A 225 -11.05 -17.83 10.23
CA THR A 225 -11.93 -17.05 11.09
C THR A 225 -11.71 -17.35 12.58
N ASP A 226 -10.96 -18.38 12.91
CA ASP A 226 -10.57 -18.76 14.27
C ASP A 226 -9.15 -19.31 14.27
N LEU A 227 -8.30 -18.77 15.13
CA LEU A 227 -6.91 -19.16 15.31
C LEU A 227 -6.60 -19.64 16.74
N THR A 228 -7.65 -20.05 17.47
CA THR A 228 -7.50 -20.52 18.86
C THR A 228 -6.53 -21.70 18.99
N ALA A 229 -6.57 -22.64 18.03
CA ALA A 229 -5.70 -23.81 18.06
C ALA A 229 -4.22 -23.44 17.86
N GLU A 230 -3.93 -22.57 16.88
CA GLU A 230 -2.58 -22.06 16.61
C GLU A 230 -2.05 -21.29 17.81
N LEU A 231 -2.84 -20.36 18.36
CA LEU A 231 -2.44 -19.55 19.52
C LEU A 231 -2.20 -20.37 20.77
N SER A 232 -3.03 -21.39 21.05
CA SER A 232 -2.81 -22.33 22.14
C SER A 232 -1.54 -23.16 21.95
N ALA A 233 -1.23 -23.59 20.74
CA ALA A 233 -0.01 -24.31 20.42
C ALA A 233 1.23 -23.42 20.53
N ILE A 234 1.13 -22.14 20.16
CA ILE A 234 2.19 -21.13 20.31
C ILE A 234 2.48 -20.88 21.79
N GLU A 235 1.46 -20.73 22.61
CA GLU A 235 1.61 -20.59 24.07
C GLU A 235 2.26 -21.83 24.68
N ALA A 236 1.80 -23.04 24.32
CA ALA A 236 2.38 -24.29 24.79
C ALA A 236 3.85 -24.48 24.38
N ALA A 237 4.25 -23.92 23.23
CA ALA A 237 5.66 -23.90 22.78
C ALA A 237 6.52 -22.89 23.59
N GLY A 238 5.91 -22.08 24.45
CA GLY A 238 6.60 -21.10 25.29
C GLY A 238 7.21 -19.96 24.50
N ALA A 239 6.56 -19.50 23.42
CA ALA A 239 7.00 -18.36 22.64
C ALA A 239 6.93 -17.06 23.47
N HIS A 240 7.94 -16.19 23.31
CA HIS A 240 7.96 -14.84 23.86
C HIS A 240 7.51 -13.80 22.82
N ILE A 241 7.64 -14.13 21.54
CA ILE A 241 7.24 -13.30 20.40
C ILE A 241 6.53 -14.17 19.37
N ILE A 242 5.46 -13.64 18.77
CA ILE A 242 4.84 -14.15 17.55
C ILE A 242 5.27 -13.24 16.41
N PHE A 243 6.04 -13.78 15.47
CA PHE A 243 6.39 -13.07 14.25
C PHE A 243 5.32 -13.34 13.19
N THR A 244 4.56 -12.30 12.85
CA THR A 244 3.38 -12.38 11.97
C THR A 244 3.71 -12.08 10.53
N ALA A 245 3.04 -12.77 9.58
CA ALA A 245 2.99 -12.45 8.16
C ALA A 245 1.57 -12.71 7.64
N LEU A 246 0.67 -11.76 7.88
CA LEU A 246 -0.76 -11.82 7.63
C LEU A 246 -1.16 -10.70 6.67
N SER A 247 -1.54 -11.04 5.45
CA SER A 247 -1.99 -10.08 4.44
C SER A 247 -3.51 -10.10 4.22
N GLY A 248 -4.15 -11.22 4.52
CA GLY A 248 -5.57 -11.45 4.32
C GLY A 248 -6.46 -11.13 5.53
N PRO A 249 -7.76 -11.44 5.43
CA PRO A 249 -8.75 -11.18 6.48
C PRO A 249 -8.46 -11.85 7.82
N ALA A 250 -7.65 -12.93 7.86
CA ALA A 250 -7.29 -13.65 9.09
C ALA A 250 -6.58 -12.79 10.14
N GLY A 251 -6.04 -11.62 9.74
CA GLY A 251 -5.36 -10.71 10.65
C GLY A 251 -6.25 -10.15 11.77
N ILE A 252 -7.55 -9.96 11.54
CA ILE A 252 -8.51 -9.50 12.55
C ILE A 252 -8.79 -10.58 13.59
N PRO A 253 -9.30 -11.79 13.21
CA PRO A 253 -9.59 -12.84 14.19
C PRO A 253 -8.32 -13.31 14.92
N TYR A 254 -7.15 -13.27 14.30
CA TYR A 254 -5.89 -13.51 14.97
C TYR A 254 -5.70 -12.54 16.14
N ALA A 255 -5.66 -11.24 15.89
CA ALA A 255 -5.37 -10.25 16.91
C ALA A 255 -6.45 -10.17 18.00
N ALA A 256 -7.72 -10.33 17.61
CA ALA A 256 -8.83 -10.40 18.56
C ALA A 256 -8.65 -11.57 19.52
N LYS A 257 -8.33 -12.75 19.01
CA LYS A 257 -8.15 -13.96 19.83
C LYS A 257 -6.86 -13.91 20.66
N TRP A 258 -5.75 -13.41 20.09
CA TRP A 258 -4.50 -13.18 20.80
C TRP A 258 -4.67 -12.30 22.04
N GLY A 259 -5.36 -11.16 21.89
CA GLY A 259 -5.63 -10.27 23.01
C GLY A 259 -6.71 -10.78 23.97
N GLU A 260 -7.72 -11.53 23.48
CA GLU A 260 -8.74 -12.17 24.33
C GLU A 260 -8.10 -13.21 25.26
N LEU A 261 -7.27 -14.09 24.72
CA LEU A 261 -6.57 -15.16 25.46
C LEU A 261 -5.38 -14.61 26.25
N GLN A 262 -4.98 -13.36 26.02
CA GLN A 262 -3.76 -12.77 26.60
C GLN A 262 -2.55 -13.69 26.38
N VAL A 263 -2.38 -14.19 25.14
CA VAL A 263 -1.25 -15.07 24.81
C VAL A 263 0.05 -14.39 25.23
N PRO A 264 0.90 -15.05 26.08
CA PRO A 264 2.05 -14.39 26.71
C PRO A 264 3.25 -14.24 25.76
N ALA A 265 2.98 -13.74 24.57
CA ALA A 265 3.95 -13.48 23.52
C ALA A 265 3.62 -12.15 22.84
N ALA A 266 4.61 -11.29 22.62
CA ALA A 266 4.45 -10.04 21.90
C ALA A 266 4.13 -10.31 20.42
N SER A 267 3.11 -9.64 19.84
CA SER A 267 2.76 -9.77 18.43
C SER A 267 3.49 -8.72 17.60
N VAL A 268 4.27 -9.16 16.62
CA VAL A 268 5.19 -8.30 15.87
C VAL A 268 5.37 -8.83 14.44
N GLY A 269 5.26 -7.98 13.44
CA GLY A 269 5.59 -8.36 12.08
C GLY A 269 4.78 -7.61 11.03
N ILE A 270 4.04 -8.33 10.23
CA ILE A 270 3.15 -7.80 9.21
C ILE A 270 1.75 -8.34 9.44
N ASN A 271 0.83 -7.45 9.79
CA ASN A 271 -0.61 -7.70 9.80
C ASN A 271 -1.27 -6.51 9.07
N VAL A 272 -1.64 -6.72 7.80
CA VAL A 272 -2.18 -5.65 6.96
C VAL A 272 -3.48 -5.09 7.51
N GLN A 273 -4.30 -5.93 8.16
CA GLN A 273 -5.56 -5.49 8.77
C GLN A 273 -5.36 -4.54 9.96
N ALA A 274 -4.18 -4.60 10.63
CA ALA A 274 -3.86 -3.76 11.78
C ALA A 274 -3.36 -2.35 11.39
N GLN A 275 -3.34 -2.02 10.10
CA GLN A 275 -2.78 -0.76 9.61
C GLN A 275 -3.80 0.39 9.60
N ASP A 276 -5.05 0.16 9.91
CA ASP A 276 -6.11 1.16 9.85
C ASP A 276 -6.97 1.18 11.12
N ASP A 277 -7.66 2.31 11.34
CA ASP A 277 -8.45 2.54 12.57
C ASP A 277 -9.63 1.59 12.74
N GLY A 278 -10.17 1.02 11.66
CA GLY A 278 -11.24 0.03 11.69
C GLY A 278 -10.87 -1.25 12.45
N PHE A 279 -9.58 -1.56 12.48
CA PHE A 279 -9.06 -2.72 13.22
C PHE A 279 -9.38 -2.67 14.73
N TRP A 280 -9.32 -1.49 15.36
CA TRP A 280 -9.67 -1.35 16.77
C TRP A 280 -11.09 -1.83 17.07
N THR A 281 -12.03 -1.36 16.27
CA THR A 281 -13.44 -1.76 16.41
C THR A 281 -13.67 -3.22 16.04
N ALA A 282 -13.05 -3.69 14.95
CA ALA A 282 -13.18 -5.05 14.46
C ALA A 282 -12.65 -6.11 15.45
N THR A 283 -11.59 -5.75 16.19
CA THR A 283 -11.04 -6.63 17.26
C THR A 283 -11.70 -6.41 18.63
N GLY A 284 -12.66 -5.50 18.75
CA GLY A 284 -13.25 -5.11 20.05
C GLY A 284 -12.20 -4.57 21.03
N GLY A 285 -11.17 -3.88 20.53
CA GLY A 285 -10.05 -3.35 21.31
C GLY A 285 -9.03 -4.41 21.75
N LYS A 286 -9.21 -5.68 21.38
CA LYS A 286 -8.30 -6.78 21.77
C LYS A 286 -6.97 -6.75 21.01
N GLY A 287 -6.92 -6.06 19.87
CA GLY A 287 -5.66 -5.84 19.12
C GLY A 287 -4.70 -4.83 19.76
N ASN A 288 -4.94 -4.35 20.99
CA ASN A 288 -4.02 -3.45 21.68
C ASN A 288 -2.65 -4.11 21.86
N TYR A 289 -1.57 -3.36 21.63
CA TYR A 289 -0.17 -3.80 21.58
C TYR A 289 0.23 -4.61 20.32
N GLU A 290 -0.69 -4.90 19.39
CA GLU A 290 -0.31 -5.44 18.07
C GLU A 290 0.64 -4.49 17.37
N MET A 291 1.81 -4.97 16.92
CA MET A 291 2.77 -4.18 16.16
C MET A 291 2.88 -4.70 14.73
N THR A 292 2.67 -3.81 13.79
CA THR A 292 2.80 -4.10 12.34
C THR A 292 3.65 -3.05 11.63
N MET A 293 4.01 -3.30 10.38
CA MET A 293 4.58 -2.26 9.53
C MET A 293 3.47 -1.48 8.82
N ASN A 294 3.70 -0.21 8.56
CA ASN A 294 2.93 0.60 7.63
C ASN A 294 3.87 1.62 6.97
N ILE A 295 3.33 2.49 6.14
CA ILE A 295 4.04 3.68 5.63
C ILE A 295 3.52 4.95 6.32
N TYR A 296 2.34 4.89 6.91
CA TYR A 296 1.64 6.03 7.50
C TYR A 296 1.23 5.79 8.94
N ALA A 297 1.23 6.86 9.73
CA ALA A 297 0.58 6.96 11.03
C ALA A 297 0.16 8.43 11.25
N ARG A 298 -0.83 8.69 12.13
CA ARG A 298 -1.43 10.02 12.31
C ARG A 298 -0.40 11.13 12.55
N ASP A 299 0.57 10.85 13.39
CA ASP A 299 1.49 11.85 13.90
C ASP A 299 2.92 11.71 13.37
N VAL A 300 3.17 10.74 12.47
CA VAL A 300 4.49 10.52 11.88
C VAL A 300 4.68 11.36 10.63
N GLU A 301 5.76 12.14 10.61
CA GLU A 301 6.17 12.97 9.48
C GLU A 301 7.46 12.42 8.88
N ILE A 302 7.36 11.72 7.74
CA ILE A 302 8.49 11.17 6.99
C ILE A 302 9.06 12.23 6.04
N THR A 303 8.17 12.90 5.31
CA THR A 303 8.48 14.04 4.43
C THR A 303 7.49 15.17 4.72
N THR A 304 7.75 16.34 4.15
CA THR A 304 6.80 17.47 4.24
C THR A 304 5.43 17.19 3.59
N LYS A 305 5.32 16.12 2.79
CA LYS A 305 4.06 15.70 2.15
C LYS A 305 3.29 14.66 2.97
N THR A 306 3.95 13.94 3.89
CA THR A 306 3.31 12.86 4.66
C THR A 306 2.12 13.35 5.45
N LYS A 307 2.32 14.34 6.31
CA LYS A 307 1.26 14.83 7.21
C LYS A 307 0.09 15.46 6.46
N PRO A 308 0.28 16.36 5.46
CA PRO A 308 -0.82 16.89 4.67
C PRO A 308 -1.67 15.80 3.99
N PHE A 309 -1.03 14.78 3.43
CA PHE A 309 -1.73 13.65 2.82
C PHE A 309 -2.53 12.85 3.85
N VAL A 310 -1.90 12.46 4.97
CA VAL A 310 -2.56 11.68 6.03
C VAL A 310 -3.76 12.45 6.60
N ASP A 311 -3.61 13.74 6.86
CA ASP A 311 -4.68 14.59 7.38
C ASP A 311 -5.85 14.71 6.38
N ALA A 312 -5.55 14.90 5.09
CA ALA A 312 -6.57 14.96 4.04
C ALA A 312 -7.30 13.61 3.89
N PHE A 313 -6.56 12.51 3.90
CA PHE A 313 -7.13 11.17 3.83
C PHE A 313 -8.07 10.89 5.01
N ILE A 314 -7.64 11.21 6.24
CA ILE A 314 -8.45 11.05 7.45
C ILE A 314 -9.68 11.97 7.43
N ALA A 315 -9.52 13.23 6.99
CA ALA A 315 -10.63 14.18 6.92
C ALA A 315 -11.73 13.67 5.98
N GLU A 316 -11.38 12.98 4.92
CA GLU A 316 -12.33 12.48 3.93
C GLU A 316 -12.87 11.08 4.23
N LYS A 317 -12.01 10.20 4.75
CA LYS A 317 -12.34 8.76 4.94
C LYS A 317 -12.51 8.36 6.40
N GLY A 318 -12.09 9.20 7.34
CA GLY A 318 -12.21 8.94 8.79
C GLY A 318 -11.14 8.00 9.35
N VAL A 319 -10.26 7.44 8.53
CA VAL A 319 -9.28 6.41 8.91
C VAL A 319 -7.85 6.76 8.44
N VAL A 320 -6.84 6.21 9.11
CA VAL A 320 -5.43 6.33 8.68
C VAL A 320 -5.21 5.54 7.39
N PRO A 321 -4.48 6.09 6.38
CA PRO A 321 -4.16 5.33 5.19
C PRO A 321 -3.24 4.14 5.48
N THR A 322 -3.50 3.01 4.83
CA THR A 322 -2.54 1.90 4.74
C THR A 322 -1.53 2.17 3.61
N TYR A 323 -0.48 1.37 3.51
CA TYR A 323 0.48 1.49 2.40
C TYR A 323 -0.19 1.37 1.01
N ASN A 324 -1.36 0.75 0.93
CA ASN A 324 -2.14 0.65 -0.32
C ASN A 324 -2.57 2.02 -0.86
N ALA A 325 -2.72 3.02 0.00
CA ALA A 325 -3.01 4.39 -0.41
C ALA A 325 -1.83 5.09 -1.13
N GLY A 326 -0.69 4.42 -1.30
CA GLY A 326 0.42 4.90 -2.12
C GLY A 326 0.08 5.07 -3.62
N THR A 327 -1.11 4.67 -4.05
CA THR A 327 -1.71 5.10 -5.32
C THR A 327 -1.79 6.62 -5.44
N TYR A 328 -1.87 7.35 -4.33
CA TYR A 328 -1.77 8.82 -4.33
C TYR A 328 -0.48 9.32 -4.99
N ASP A 329 0.69 8.89 -4.48
CA ASP A 329 1.97 9.26 -5.08
C ASP A 329 2.13 8.69 -6.49
N THR A 330 1.54 7.52 -6.77
CA THR A 330 1.56 6.87 -8.09
C THR A 330 0.92 7.75 -9.15
N VAL A 331 -0.23 8.37 -8.87
CA VAL A 331 -0.90 9.30 -9.81
C VAL A 331 -0.02 10.54 -10.08
N TYR A 332 0.64 11.09 -9.06
CA TYR A 332 1.56 12.21 -9.23
C TYR A 332 2.83 11.85 -10.03
N ILE A 333 3.39 10.65 -9.80
CA ILE A 333 4.53 10.14 -10.55
C ILE A 333 4.15 9.96 -12.03
N LEU A 334 3.00 9.34 -12.29
CA LEU A 334 2.46 9.16 -13.63
C LEU A 334 2.23 10.51 -14.33
N LYS A 335 1.58 11.47 -13.64
CA LYS A 335 1.41 12.85 -14.14
C LYS A 335 2.74 13.44 -14.57
N GLY A 336 3.74 13.40 -13.69
CA GLY A 336 5.06 13.96 -13.99
C GLY A 336 5.74 13.28 -15.18
N ALA A 337 5.60 11.97 -15.33
CA ALA A 337 6.15 11.23 -16.46
C ALA A 337 5.46 11.59 -17.78
N ILE A 338 4.12 11.65 -17.80
CA ILE A 338 3.32 12.05 -18.96
C ILE A 338 3.68 13.48 -19.42
N GLU A 339 3.80 14.41 -18.48
CA GLU A 339 4.15 15.81 -18.78
C GLU A 339 5.56 15.96 -19.36
N ARG A 340 6.53 15.18 -18.87
CA ARG A 340 7.89 15.16 -19.41
C ARG A 340 7.95 14.48 -20.78
N ALA A 341 7.19 13.40 -20.97
CA ALA A 341 7.08 12.71 -22.26
C ALA A 341 6.35 13.56 -23.31
N GLY A 342 5.45 14.45 -22.90
CA GLY A 342 4.55 15.17 -23.78
C GLY A 342 3.63 14.26 -24.59
N SER A 343 3.41 13.02 -24.12
CA SER A 343 2.74 11.93 -24.84
C SER A 343 2.03 11.00 -23.88
N LEU A 344 0.99 10.29 -24.37
CA LEU A 344 0.34 9.16 -23.68
C LEU A 344 0.86 7.80 -24.20
N ASP A 345 1.78 7.81 -25.15
CA ASP A 345 2.42 6.58 -25.64
C ASP A 345 3.19 5.88 -24.51
N SER A 346 2.88 4.61 -24.27
CA SER A 346 3.44 3.85 -23.16
C SER A 346 4.95 3.75 -23.20
N ASP A 347 5.56 3.58 -24.39
CA ASP A 347 7.02 3.50 -24.53
C ASP A 347 7.68 4.84 -24.17
N ALA A 348 7.09 5.97 -24.59
CA ALA A 348 7.57 7.30 -24.24
C ALA A 348 7.43 7.58 -22.74
N VAL A 349 6.31 7.18 -22.11
CA VAL A 349 6.07 7.38 -20.68
C VAL A 349 7.01 6.51 -19.83
N VAL A 350 7.30 5.27 -20.24
CA VAL A 350 8.25 4.37 -19.55
C VAL A 350 9.64 5.04 -19.42
N VAL A 351 10.16 5.63 -20.52
CA VAL A 351 11.45 6.33 -20.51
C VAL A 351 11.51 7.45 -19.47
N GLU A 352 10.38 8.13 -19.24
CA GLU A 352 10.30 9.20 -18.24
C GLU A 352 10.02 8.67 -16.82
N LEU A 353 9.35 7.51 -16.69
CA LEU A 353 9.17 6.84 -15.39
C LEU A 353 10.50 6.31 -14.85
N GLU A 354 11.37 5.77 -15.68
CA GLU A 354 12.71 5.32 -15.29
C GLU A 354 13.60 6.44 -14.72
N LYS A 355 13.29 7.70 -15.04
CA LYS A 355 13.97 8.89 -14.53
C LYS A 355 13.32 9.45 -13.26
N THR A 356 12.37 8.74 -12.66
CA THR A 356 11.65 9.22 -11.48
C THR A 356 12.63 9.53 -10.34
N ASP A 357 12.58 10.77 -9.85
CA ASP A 357 13.20 11.27 -8.65
C ASP A 357 12.17 12.15 -7.94
N TYR A 358 11.29 11.52 -7.15
CA TYR A 358 10.10 12.15 -6.60
C TYR A 358 10.08 12.04 -5.08
N VAL A 359 10.04 13.18 -4.38
CA VAL A 359 9.77 13.19 -2.93
C VAL A 359 8.27 13.07 -2.74
N GLY A 360 7.85 11.86 -2.38
CA GLY A 360 6.47 11.49 -2.11
C GLY A 360 6.14 11.53 -0.62
N THR A 361 4.98 10.99 -0.28
CA THR A 361 4.49 10.90 1.10
C THR A 361 5.30 9.89 1.95
N PRO A 362 5.80 8.74 1.40
CA PRO A 362 6.52 7.72 2.18
C PRO A 362 8.05 7.91 2.16
N GLY A 363 8.56 8.96 1.53
CA GLY A 363 9.97 9.16 1.28
C GLY A 363 10.27 9.54 -0.15
N LYS A 364 11.55 9.44 -0.54
CA LYS A 364 11.98 9.66 -1.93
C LYS A 364 11.76 8.40 -2.75
N ILE A 365 10.94 8.49 -3.79
CA ILE A 365 10.63 7.41 -4.72
C ILE A 365 11.55 7.53 -5.93
N VAL A 366 12.36 6.50 -6.12
CA VAL A 366 13.27 6.30 -7.27
C VAL A 366 13.16 4.83 -7.64
N PHE A 367 13.04 4.52 -8.91
CA PHE A 367 13.07 3.15 -9.39
C PHE A 367 14.49 2.67 -9.65
N ASP A 368 14.76 1.40 -9.39
CA ASP A 368 15.99 0.75 -9.80
C ASP A 368 15.84 0.14 -11.21
N GLN A 369 16.87 -0.56 -11.68
CA GLN A 369 16.87 -1.22 -13.00
C GLN A 369 15.82 -2.32 -13.17
N THR A 370 15.20 -2.78 -12.10
CA THR A 370 14.12 -3.75 -12.11
C THR A 370 12.74 -3.10 -12.05
N HIS A 371 12.67 -1.76 -12.10
CA HIS A 371 11.49 -0.94 -11.86
C HIS A 371 10.88 -1.13 -10.47
N ASP A 372 11.70 -1.56 -9.51
CA ASP A 372 11.33 -1.63 -8.11
C ASP A 372 11.68 -0.33 -7.39
N VAL A 373 10.88 0.06 -6.41
CA VAL A 373 11.17 1.24 -5.59
C VAL A 373 12.41 1.00 -4.72
N LYS A 374 13.33 1.96 -4.68
CA LYS A 374 14.52 1.89 -3.83
C LYS A 374 14.13 2.01 -2.36
N TRP A 375 14.69 1.12 -1.54
CA TRP A 375 14.48 1.08 -0.09
C TRP A 375 15.70 1.53 0.69
N GLY A 376 15.46 2.17 1.83
CA GLY A 376 16.48 2.50 2.82
C GLY A 376 16.60 3.99 3.10
N PRO A 377 17.59 4.39 3.96
CA PRO A 377 17.81 5.80 4.29
C PRO A 377 17.95 6.69 3.06
N GLY A 378 17.21 7.79 3.04
CA GLY A 378 17.16 8.70 1.90
C GLY A 378 16.18 8.31 0.78
N PHE A 379 15.54 7.13 0.89
CA PHE A 379 14.49 6.65 0.00
C PHE A 379 13.24 6.27 0.82
N VAL A 380 12.45 5.31 0.34
CA VAL A 380 11.33 4.75 1.09
C VAL A 380 11.84 3.78 2.15
N THR A 381 11.36 3.88 3.39
CA THR A 381 11.80 3.00 4.50
C THR A 381 10.69 2.13 5.06
N ALA A 382 9.45 2.57 5.02
CA ALA A 382 8.34 2.15 5.88
C ALA A 382 8.52 2.60 7.34
N ILE A 383 7.52 2.39 8.18
CA ILE A 383 7.55 2.60 9.62
C ILE A 383 6.97 1.39 10.36
N GLY A 384 7.39 1.17 11.59
CA GLY A 384 6.69 0.29 12.53
C GLY A 384 5.60 1.07 13.23
N VAL A 385 4.42 0.50 13.30
CA VAL A 385 3.28 1.07 14.02
C VAL A 385 2.76 0.08 15.05
N GLN A 386 2.30 0.58 16.18
CA GLN A 386 1.74 -0.22 17.26
C GLN A 386 0.42 0.35 17.73
N TRP A 387 -0.53 -0.50 18.02
CA TRP A 387 -1.75 -0.11 18.72
C TRP A 387 -1.45 0.16 20.19
N GLN A 388 -1.63 1.39 20.64
CA GLN A 388 -1.45 1.80 22.03
C GLN A 388 -2.68 2.59 22.48
N ASP A 389 -3.40 2.07 23.47
CA ASP A 389 -4.55 2.72 24.09
C ASP A 389 -5.61 3.20 23.05
N GLY A 390 -5.88 2.34 22.05
CA GLY A 390 -6.88 2.60 21.00
C GLY A 390 -6.39 3.49 19.86
N LYS A 391 -5.09 3.78 19.79
CA LYS A 391 -4.49 4.60 18.73
C LYS A 391 -3.37 3.84 18.03
N LEU A 392 -3.32 3.95 16.72
CA LEU A 392 -2.20 3.46 15.94
C LEU A 392 -1.09 4.52 15.93
N VAL A 393 0.03 4.23 16.61
CA VAL A 393 1.16 5.15 16.76
C VAL A 393 2.41 4.61 16.10
N GLY A 394 3.28 5.50 15.59
CA GLY A 394 4.59 5.11 15.05
C GLY A 394 5.57 4.79 16.17
N VAL A 395 6.26 3.64 16.07
CA VAL A 395 7.24 3.19 17.09
C VAL A 395 8.61 2.87 16.49
N TRP A 396 8.73 2.79 15.17
CA TRP A 396 9.99 2.53 14.48
C TRP A 396 10.08 3.38 13.20
N PRO A 397 11.27 3.87 12.79
CA PRO A 397 12.59 3.72 13.41
C PRO A 397 12.70 4.42 14.78
N PRO A 398 13.60 3.96 15.68
CA PRO A 398 13.76 4.58 16.99
C PRO A 398 14.07 6.07 16.91
N ALA A 399 13.43 6.86 17.79
CA ALA A 399 13.53 8.32 17.78
C ALA A 399 14.95 8.85 18.08
N ASP A 400 15.82 8.02 18.66
CA ASP A 400 17.21 8.34 18.97
C ASP A 400 18.17 8.27 17.77
N GLY A 401 17.66 7.88 16.58
CA GLY A 401 18.45 7.74 15.36
C GLY A 401 19.38 6.51 15.36
N SER A 402 19.21 5.57 16.28
CA SER A 402 20.05 4.35 16.37
C SER A 402 19.94 3.47 15.10
N TRP A 403 18.83 3.56 14.37
CA TRP A 403 18.73 2.89 13.07
C TRP A 403 19.24 3.82 11.96
N LYS A 404 20.50 3.62 11.55
CA LYS A 404 21.11 4.28 10.37
C LYS A 404 20.90 5.80 10.32
N THR A 405 20.84 6.46 11.47
CA THR A 405 20.61 7.91 11.63
C THR A 405 19.27 8.42 11.08
N VAL A 406 18.30 7.53 10.81
CA VAL A 406 16.97 7.93 10.37
C VAL A 406 16.16 8.35 11.60
N VAL A 407 15.57 9.55 11.53
CA VAL A 407 14.71 10.10 12.57
C VAL A 407 13.47 10.68 11.91
N TYR A 408 12.29 10.25 12.37
CA TYR A 408 11.01 10.82 11.98
C TYR A 408 10.35 11.48 13.19
N LYS A 409 9.64 12.58 12.95
CA LYS A 409 8.83 13.20 14.02
C LYS A 409 7.62 12.31 14.31
N GLY A 410 7.15 12.34 15.57
CA GLY A 410 5.95 11.63 15.98
C GLY A 410 6.16 10.16 16.33
N ILE A 411 7.38 9.66 16.32
CA ILE A 411 7.71 8.32 16.84
C ILE A 411 7.67 8.34 18.37
N VAL A 412 7.04 7.30 18.94
CA VAL A 412 6.97 7.06 20.40
C VAL A 412 7.58 5.71 20.76
N ASP A 413 7.73 5.44 22.06
CA ASP A 413 8.32 4.18 22.51
C ASP A 413 7.40 2.99 22.27
N TYR A 414 7.99 1.86 21.86
CA TYR A 414 7.34 0.57 21.81
C TYR A 414 6.98 0.08 23.22
N LYS A 415 5.86 -0.61 23.37
CA LYS A 415 5.39 -1.17 24.65
C LYS A 415 5.15 -2.67 24.56
N LEU A 416 5.70 -3.42 25.52
CA LEU A 416 5.29 -4.83 25.70
C LEU A 416 3.87 -4.90 26.29
N PRO A 417 3.05 -5.89 25.88
CA PRO A 417 1.77 -6.14 26.52
C PRO A 417 1.94 -6.42 28.04
N PRO A 418 1.10 -5.86 28.92
CA PRO A 418 1.20 -6.07 30.36
C PRO A 418 1.16 -7.54 30.79
N TRP A 419 0.38 -8.38 30.07
CA TRP A 419 0.28 -9.82 30.36
C TRP A 419 1.54 -10.60 29.95
N VAL A 420 2.30 -10.11 28.96
CA VAL A 420 3.62 -10.66 28.61
C VAL A 420 4.59 -10.37 29.74
N ILE A 421 4.60 -9.12 30.24
CA ILE A 421 5.42 -8.72 31.39
C ILE A 421 5.06 -9.56 32.61
N ALA A 422 3.76 -9.66 32.94
CA ALA A 422 3.29 -10.40 34.12
C ALA A 422 3.65 -11.90 34.07
N LYS A 423 3.69 -12.50 32.89
CA LYS A 423 4.03 -13.92 32.71
C LYS A 423 5.52 -14.21 32.87
N TRP A 424 6.36 -13.32 32.32
CA TRP A 424 7.78 -13.61 32.12
C TRP A 424 8.72 -12.81 33.03
N LYS A 425 8.23 -11.77 33.71
CA LYS A 425 9.03 -11.03 34.69
C LYS A 425 9.26 -11.90 35.92
N PRO A 426 10.53 -12.11 36.34
CA PRO A 426 10.86 -12.94 37.48
C PRO A 426 10.22 -12.45 38.79
#